data_948b9ca37d141014bbbe2f0a103c2676
#
_entry.id   948b9ca37d141014bbbe2f0a103c2676
#
_cell.length_a   1.000
_cell.length_b   1.000
_cell.length_c   1.000
_cell.angle_alpha   90.00
_cell.angle_beta   90.00
_cell.angle_gamma   90.00
#
_symmetry.space_group_name_H-M   'P 1'
#
loop_
_entity.id
_entity.type
_entity.pdbx_description
1 polymer ?
#
loop_
_entity_poly.entity_id
_entity_poly.type
_entity_poly.pdbx_seq_one_letter_code
_entity_poly.pdbx_strand_id
1 'polypeptide(L)'
;MIPALLKWIGNKQRFSETIVGYMPEQFNNYYEPFLGSGAVLAQLLYADSEMFFPHFEHAYCSDILPFLIDIFALVKDNPYALTSYYRKEISEYYDDPVAKYDEIRDRFNGDHNALDFCLLSRTCYSGVIRFRKADGYMSTPRGPHNPIKPESFEKRVQQWHNLIQKADFRTESYIDAMDRPQAGDVVYCDPPYTHSQSIIYGAQDFNVDTLFEKIAECKDRGVYVMLSINGMRDSKKKDISVTPPDGLFERQLLVDCGTSMIDRLQNTGEKMK
;
A
#
# COMPACT_ATOMS: atom_id res chain seq x y z
N MET A 1 3.65 2.83 16.78
CA MET A 1 3.44 2.88 15.31
C MET A 1 4.68 2.37 14.58
N ILE A 2 4.54 1.41 13.70
CA ILE A 2 5.61 0.84 12.87
C ILE A 2 5.94 1.80 11.72
N PRO A 3 7.20 2.17 11.49
CA PRO A 3 7.57 3.07 10.40
C PRO A 3 7.34 2.41 9.03
N ALA A 4 6.81 3.16 8.05
CA ALA A 4 6.52 2.63 6.72
C ALA A 4 7.77 2.04 6.04
N LEU A 5 7.64 0.82 5.51
CA LEU A 5 8.69 0.15 4.74
C LEU A 5 8.95 0.88 3.43
N LEU A 6 7.90 1.26 2.74
CA LEU A 6 7.91 1.94 1.45
C LEU A 6 7.34 3.36 1.56
N LYS A 7 7.75 4.25 0.65
CA LYS A 7 6.98 5.47 0.40
C LYS A 7 5.91 5.14 -0.63
N TRP A 8 4.64 5.35 -0.28
CA TRP A 8 3.52 4.96 -1.12
C TRP A 8 2.41 6.01 -1.07
N ILE A 9 1.91 6.41 -2.23
CA ILE A 9 0.79 7.36 -2.31
C ILE A 9 -0.49 6.68 -1.82
N GLY A 10 -1.32 7.43 -1.10
CA GLY A 10 -2.57 6.88 -0.55
C GLY A 10 -2.38 5.99 0.67
N ASN A 11 -1.14 5.84 1.17
CA ASN A 11 -0.84 5.03 2.35
C ASN A 11 -1.70 5.47 3.54
N LYS A 12 -2.24 4.50 4.25
CA LYS A 12 -3.17 4.68 5.38
C LYS A 12 -2.48 4.80 6.74
N GLN A 13 -1.17 5.01 6.80
CA GLN A 13 -0.41 5.02 8.06
C GLN A 13 -0.97 5.98 9.12
N ARG A 14 -1.49 7.15 8.70
CA ARG A 14 -2.10 8.13 9.61
C ARG A 14 -3.43 7.67 10.20
N PHE A 15 -4.10 6.75 9.54
CA PHE A 15 -5.45 6.28 9.87
C PHE A 15 -5.48 4.81 10.24
N SER A 16 -4.35 4.12 10.15
CA SER A 16 -4.28 2.67 10.39
C SER A 16 -4.76 2.27 11.78
N GLU A 17 -4.43 3.06 12.82
CA GLU A 17 -4.91 2.82 14.18
C GLU A 17 -6.45 2.96 14.28
N THR A 18 -7.00 3.99 13.64
CA THR A 18 -8.46 4.19 13.57
C THR A 18 -9.13 3.05 12.81
N ILE A 19 -8.56 2.63 11.67
CA ILE A 19 -9.09 1.54 10.85
C ILE A 19 -9.09 0.23 11.66
N VAL A 20 -7.97 -0.11 12.28
CA VAL A 20 -7.85 -1.31 13.12
C VAL A 20 -8.81 -1.27 14.31
N GLY A 21 -9.01 -0.09 14.93
CA GLY A 21 -9.95 0.09 16.03
C GLY A 21 -11.44 -0.13 15.68
N TYR A 22 -11.79 -0.20 14.38
CA TYR A 22 -13.13 -0.55 13.92
C TYR A 22 -13.29 -2.02 13.56
N MET A 23 -12.20 -2.81 13.57
CA MET A 23 -12.28 -4.26 13.36
C MET A 23 -12.92 -4.95 14.58
N PRO A 24 -13.53 -6.13 14.40
CA PRO A 24 -13.94 -6.95 15.54
C PRO A 24 -12.78 -7.23 16.50
N GLU A 25 -13.07 -7.35 17.80
CA GLU A 25 -12.03 -7.67 18.79
C GLU A 25 -11.36 -9.02 18.54
N GLN A 26 -12.10 -9.98 17.99
CA GLN A 26 -11.60 -11.29 17.59
C GLN A 26 -12.23 -11.70 16.26
N PHE A 27 -11.45 -12.32 15.40
CA PHE A 27 -11.89 -12.89 14.13
C PHE A 27 -10.94 -14.03 13.74
N ASN A 28 -11.27 -14.81 12.69
CA ASN A 28 -10.46 -15.97 12.33
C ASN A 28 -9.19 -15.55 11.57
N ASN A 29 -9.34 -14.97 10.38
CA ASN A 29 -8.22 -14.54 9.54
C ASN A 29 -8.44 -13.13 9.01
N TYR A 30 -7.34 -12.49 8.64
CA TYR A 30 -7.31 -11.19 8.01
C TYR A 30 -6.97 -11.29 6.53
N TYR A 31 -7.68 -10.56 5.68
CA TYR A 31 -7.42 -10.46 4.24
C TYR A 31 -7.25 -9.01 3.82
N GLU A 32 -6.17 -8.69 3.09
CA GLU A 32 -5.91 -7.36 2.53
C GLU A 32 -5.59 -7.49 1.03
N PRO A 33 -6.62 -7.47 0.14
CA PRO A 33 -6.46 -7.72 -1.30
C PRO A 33 -5.86 -6.53 -2.08
N PHE A 34 -5.63 -5.39 -1.42
CA PHE A 34 -4.99 -4.20 -1.96
C PHE A 34 -3.89 -3.75 -0.99
N LEU A 35 -2.85 -4.57 -0.82
CA LEU A 35 -1.86 -4.40 0.24
C LEU A 35 -1.13 -3.05 0.18
N GLY A 36 -0.74 -2.59 -1.01
CA GLY A 36 0.01 -1.35 -1.19
C GLY A 36 1.22 -1.28 -0.27
N SER A 37 1.25 -0.30 0.63
CA SER A 37 2.35 -0.14 1.59
C SER A 37 2.28 -1.08 2.81
N GLY A 38 1.22 -1.85 2.98
CA GLY A 38 0.98 -2.69 4.15
C GLY A 38 0.76 -1.93 5.46
N ALA A 39 0.31 -0.67 5.39
CA ALA A 39 0.23 0.18 6.58
C ALA A 39 -0.84 -0.29 7.57
N VAL A 40 -1.97 -0.83 7.09
CA VAL A 40 -3.04 -1.37 7.94
C VAL A 40 -2.62 -2.73 8.49
N LEU A 41 -2.06 -3.61 7.67
CA LEU A 41 -1.45 -4.87 8.12
C LEU A 41 -0.44 -4.64 9.25
N ALA A 42 0.51 -3.70 9.07
CA ALA A 42 1.53 -3.42 10.08
C ALA A 42 0.93 -2.96 11.40
N GLN A 43 -0.10 -2.12 11.37
CA GLN A 43 -0.77 -1.64 12.58
C GLN A 43 -1.57 -2.76 13.26
N LEU A 44 -2.26 -3.60 12.48
CA LEU A 44 -3.01 -4.76 12.98
C LEU A 44 -2.07 -5.75 13.67
N LEU A 45 -0.98 -6.14 13.02
CA LEU A 45 0.01 -7.06 13.56
C LEU A 45 0.70 -6.48 14.81
N TYR A 46 0.97 -5.16 14.81
CA TYR A 46 1.52 -4.49 15.98
C TYR A 46 0.54 -4.53 17.16
N ALA A 47 -0.73 -4.20 16.93
CA ALA A 47 -1.76 -4.27 17.97
C ALA A 47 -1.91 -5.70 18.52
N ASP A 48 -1.89 -6.69 17.63
CA ASP A 48 -1.96 -8.11 17.99
C ASP A 48 -0.75 -8.56 18.84
N SER A 49 0.46 -8.06 18.53
CA SER A 49 1.68 -8.39 19.28
C SER A 49 1.70 -7.84 20.72
N GLU A 50 0.90 -6.81 21.01
CA GLU A 50 0.77 -6.22 22.36
C GLU A 50 -0.29 -6.93 23.22
N MET A 51 -1.03 -7.88 22.63
CA MET A 51 -2.11 -8.58 23.34
C MET A 51 -1.63 -9.91 23.96
N PHE A 52 -2.26 -10.29 25.07
CA PHE A 52 -1.98 -11.58 25.70
C PHE A 52 -2.56 -12.76 24.90
N PHE A 53 -3.70 -12.55 24.23
CA PHE A 53 -4.28 -13.49 23.26
C PHE A 53 -4.34 -12.83 21.89
N PRO A 54 -3.98 -13.56 20.79
CA PRO A 54 -4.04 -13.00 19.46
C PRO A 54 -5.47 -12.64 19.05
N HIS A 55 -5.62 -11.55 18.28
CA HIS A 55 -6.90 -11.12 17.72
C HIS A 55 -7.36 -12.06 16.60
N PHE A 56 -6.41 -12.66 15.87
CA PHE A 56 -6.66 -13.48 14.69
C PHE A 56 -5.50 -14.47 14.47
N GLU A 57 -5.75 -15.50 13.65
CA GLU A 57 -4.80 -16.58 13.42
C GLU A 57 -3.75 -16.21 12.36
N HIS A 58 -4.18 -15.78 11.17
CA HIS A 58 -3.30 -15.57 10.03
C HIS A 58 -3.74 -14.37 9.18
N ALA A 59 -2.77 -13.72 8.49
CA ALA A 59 -3.02 -12.66 7.53
C ALA A 59 -2.70 -13.12 6.10
N TYR A 60 -3.63 -12.92 5.17
CA TYR A 60 -3.48 -13.19 3.74
C TYR A 60 -3.52 -11.86 2.99
N CYS A 61 -2.37 -11.44 2.49
CA CYS A 61 -2.19 -10.13 1.87
C CYS A 61 -1.82 -10.28 0.41
N SER A 62 -2.42 -9.48 -0.44
CA SER A 62 -2.16 -9.53 -1.88
C SER A 62 -2.16 -8.17 -2.54
N ASP A 63 -1.54 -8.11 -3.70
CA ASP A 63 -1.55 -6.98 -4.60
C ASP A 63 -1.36 -7.49 -6.04
N ILE A 64 -1.77 -6.70 -7.01
CA ILE A 64 -1.60 -7.04 -8.43
C ILE A 64 -0.14 -6.87 -8.90
N LEU A 65 0.69 -6.13 -8.16
CA LEU A 65 2.06 -5.82 -8.51
C LEU A 65 3.04 -6.87 -7.94
N PRO A 66 3.62 -7.78 -8.78
CA PRO A 66 4.47 -8.84 -8.29
C PRO A 66 5.70 -8.32 -7.54
N PHE A 67 6.39 -7.33 -8.09
CA PHE A 67 7.57 -6.73 -7.47
C PHE A 67 7.30 -6.03 -6.13
N LEU A 68 6.06 -5.59 -5.88
CA LEU A 68 5.63 -5.08 -4.58
C LEU A 68 5.50 -6.22 -3.57
N ILE A 69 4.84 -7.29 -3.96
CA ILE A 69 4.66 -8.50 -3.13
C ILE A 69 6.00 -9.15 -2.81
N ASP A 70 6.90 -9.23 -3.79
CA ASP A 70 8.24 -9.79 -3.62
C ASP A 70 9.07 -9.02 -2.58
N ILE A 71 8.84 -7.70 -2.39
CA ILE A 71 9.50 -6.96 -1.30
C ILE A 71 9.07 -7.50 0.06
N PHE A 72 7.78 -7.75 0.27
CA PHE A 72 7.30 -8.29 1.55
C PHE A 72 7.77 -9.72 1.77
N ALA A 73 7.81 -10.54 0.72
CA ALA A 73 8.40 -11.87 0.76
C ALA A 73 9.91 -11.82 1.12
N LEU A 74 10.68 -10.92 0.51
CA LEU A 74 12.08 -10.69 0.86
C LEU A 74 12.25 -10.25 2.32
N VAL A 75 11.40 -9.34 2.80
CA VAL A 75 11.44 -8.90 4.20
C VAL A 75 11.12 -10.05 5.16
N LYS A 76 10.18 -10.93 4.79
CA LYS A 76 9.81 -12.10 5.60
C LYS A 76 10.91 -13.18 5.60
N ASP A 77 11.42 -13.52 4.41
CA ASP A 77 12.24 -14.73 4.24
C ASP A 77 13.74 -14.45 4.21
N ASN A 78 14.17 -13.30 3.66
CA ASN A 78 15.58 -12.93 3.52
C ASN A 78 15.80 -11.42 3.66
N PRO A 79 15.56 -10.84 4.85
CA PRO A 79 15.72 -9.39 5.09
C PRO A 79 17.14 -8.89 4.81
N TYR A 80 18.15 -9.76 4.95
CA TYR A 80 19.54 -9.41 4.68
C TYR A 80 19.78 -9.10 3.19
N ALA A 81 19.18 -9.84 2.27
CA ALA A 81 19.32 -9.57 0.84
C ALA A 81 18.84 -8.15 0.50
N LEU A 82 17.69 -7.73 1.05
CA LEU A 82 17.15 -6.40 0.83
C LEU A 82 18.03 -5.30 1.46
N THR A 83 18.50 -5.50 2.68
CA THR A 83 19.27 -4.47 3.40
C THR A 83 20.69 -4.31 2.87
N SER A 84 21.36 -5.41 2.49
CA SER A 84 22.69 -5.37 1.88
C SER A 84 22.67 -4.73 0.49
N TYR A 85 21.63 -5.05 -0.31
CA TYR A 85 21.40 -4.40 -1.58
C TYR A 85 21.18 -2.88 -1.41
N TYR A 86 20.28 -2.50 -0.52
CA TYR A 86 20.00 -1.09 -0.22
C TYR A 86 21.29 -0.35 0.21
N ARG A 87 22.09 -0.94 1.08
CA ARG A 87 23.35 -0.34 1.56
C ARG A 87 24.35 -0.10 0.43
N LYS A 88 24.51 -1.08 -0.46
CA LYS A 88 25.37 -0.97 -1.63
C LYS A 88 24.93 0.16 -2.55
N GLU A 89 23.70 0.11 -3.03
CA GLU A 89 23.17 1.06 -4.02
C GLU A 89 23.09 2.49 -3.48
N ILE A 90 22.76 2.67 -2.19
CA ILE A 90 22.70 3.99 -1.56
C ILE A 90 24.09 4.61 -1.38
N SER A 91 25.13 3.83 -1.15
CA SER A 91 26.50 4.39 -1.09
C SER A 91 26.89 5.04 -2.43
N GLU A 92 26.62 4.38 -3.55
CA GLU A 92 26.86 4.90 -4.89
C GLU A 92 25.88 6.04 -5.26
N TYR A 93 24.63 5.98 -4.76
CA TYR A 93 23.63 7.04 -4.96
C TYR A 93 24.06 8.39 -4.40
N TYR A 94 24.85 8.44 -3.31
CA TYR A 94 25.31 9.70 -2.74
C TYR A 94 26.41 10.38 -3.60
N ASP A 95 27.12 9.63 -4.42
CA ASP A 95 28.17 10.16 -5.31
C ASP A 95 27.55 10.90 -6.50
N ASP A 96 26.54 10.28 -7.17
CA ASP A 96 25.75 10.92 -8.25
C ASP A 96 24.29 10.47 -8.16
N PRO A 97 23.44 11.20 -7.41
CA PRO A 97 22.05 10.82 -7.20
C PRO A 97 21.21 10.78 -8.47
N VAL A 98 21.55 11.54 -9.51
CA VAL A 98 20.77 11.61 -10.75
C VAL A 98 21.11 10.40 -11.62
N ALA A 99 22.38 10.20 -11.93
CA ALA A 99 22.83 9.09 -12.75
C ALA A 99 22.45 7.73 -12.11
N LYS A 100 22.65 7.62 -10.78
CA LYS A 100 22.32 6.37 -10.07
C LYS A 100 20.82 6.09 -10.03
N TYR A 101 19.98 7.11 -9.87
CA TYR A 101 18.53 6.95 -9.94
C TYR A 101 18.09 6.44 -11.32
N ASP A 102 18.61 7.04 -12.39
CA ASP A 102 18.27 6.67 -13.76
C ASP A 102 18.77 5.25 -14.08
N GLU A 103 19.97 4.86 -13.63
CA GLU A 103 20.49 3.49 -13.75
C GLU A 103 19.54 2.47 -13.07
N ILE A 104 19.15 2.72 -11.80
CA ILE A 104 18.25 1.82 -11.06
C ILE A 104 16.87 1.73 -11.74
N ARG A 105 16.34 2.87 -12.22
CA ARG A 105 15.06 2.90 -12.92
C ARG A 105 15.11 2.12 -14.24
N ASP A 106 16.17 2.28 -15.01
CA ASP A 106 16.32 1.60 -16.29
C ASP A 106 16.50 0.09 -16.08
N ARG A 107 17.24 -0.32 -15.05
CA ARG A 107 17.39 -1.73 -14.65
C ARG A 107 16.04 -2.31 -14.21
N PHE A 108 15.31 -1.62 -13.35
CA PHE A 108 13.95 -2.02 -12.95
C PHE A 108 13.01 -2.17 -14.16
N ASN A 109 13.07 -1.24 -15.10
CA ASN A 109 12.25 -1.31 -16.32
C ASN A 109 12.65 -2.47 -17.26
N GLY A 110 13.84 -3.04 -17.08
CA GLY A 110 14.30 -4.21 -17.81
C GLY A 110 13.80 -5.53 -17.26
N ASP A 111 13.77 -5.69 -15.94
CA ASP A 111 13.49 -6.97 -15.28
C ASP A 111 12.42 -6.94 -14.18
N HIS A 112 11.96 -5.75 -13.81
CA HIS A 112 10.93 -5.52 -12.78
C HIS A 112 11.27 -6.16 -11.41
N ASN A 113 12.54 -6.15 -11.02
CA ASN A 113 12.95 -6.76 -9.76
C ASN A 113 12.53 -5.95 -8.51
N ALA A 114 12.25 -6.66 -7.43
CA ALA A 114 11.77 -6.11 -6.17
C ALA A 114 12.80 -5.21 -5.46
N LEU A 115 14.09 -5.50 -5.59
CA LEU A 115 15.16 -4.77 -4.92
C LEU A 115 15.27 -3.34 -5.47
N ASP A 116 15.26 -3.19 -6.80
CA ASP A 116 15.25 -1.89 -7.46
C ASP A 116 13.95 -1.15 -7.17
N PHE A 117 12.80 -1.84 -7.19
CA PHE A 117 11.53 -1.22 -6.89
C PHE A 117 11.46 -0.66 -5.47
N CYS A 118 12.01 -1.36 -4.49
CA CYS A 118 12.12 -0.86 -3.12
C CYS A 118 12.90 0.46 -3.06
N LEU A 119 14.04 0.55 -3.74
CA LEU A 119 14.84 1.78 -3.84
C LEU A 119 14.08 2.90 -4.54
N LEU A 120 13.48 2.61 -5.70
CA LEU A 120 12.72 3.58 -6.49
C LEU A 120 11.54 4.13 -5.67
N SER A 121 10.81 3.31 -4.93
CA SER A 121 9.71 3.77 -4.07
C SER A 121 10.17 4.81 -3.05
N ARG A 122 11.43 4.76 -2.62
CA ARG A 122 12.00 5.65 -1.60
C ARG A 122 12.75 6.85 -2.17
N THR A 123 13.15 6.80 -3.44
CA THR A 123 13.96 7.83 -4.09
C THR A 123 13.22 8.60 -5.17
N CYS A 124 12.10 8.08 -5.69
CA CYS A 124 11.28 8.76 -6.69
C CYS A 124 10.55 9.98 -6.11
N TYR A 125 10.09 10.85 -7.01
CA TYR A 125 9.38 12.07 -6.65
C TYR A 125 8.11 11.76 -5.84
N SER A 126 8.09 12.23 -4.59
CA SER A 126 6.96 12.09 -3.65
C SER A 126 6.47 10.65 -3.39
N GLY A 127 7.23 9.62 -3.76
CA GLY A 127 6.78 8.22 -3.67
C GLY A 127 5.65 7.89 -4.64
N VAL A 128 5.49 8.69 -5.70
CA VAL A 128 4.46 8.48 -6.74
C VAL A 128 5.00 7.55 -7.80
N ILE A 129 4.55 6.31 -7.80
CA ILE A 129 4.92 5.32 -8.82
C ILE A 129 3.97 5.46 -10.02
N ARG A 130 4.51 5.73 -11.20
CA ARG A 130 3.75 5.88 -12.45
C ARG A 130 4.29 4.96 -13.52
N PHE A 131 3.40 4.18 -14.10
CA PHE A 131 3.68 3.35 -15.26
C PHE A 131 3.02 3.94 -16.51
N ARG A 132 3.75 4.02 -17.61
CA ARG A 132 3.18 4.44 -18.89
C ARG A 132 2.22 3.37 -19.42
N LYS A 133 1.05 3.78 -19.90
CA LYS A 133 0.06 2.85 -20.46
C LYS A 133 0.54 2.10 -21.70
N ALA A 134 1.42 2.75 -22.48
CA ALA A 134 1.87 2.21 -23.78
C ALA A 134 2.77 0.99 -23.64
N ASP A 135 3.61 0.93 -22.60
CA ASP A 135 4.69 -0.06 -22.49
C ASP A 135 5.00 -0.49 -21.04
N GLY A 136 4.23 0.01 -20.06
CA GLY A 136 4.47 -0.33 -18.65
C GLY A 136 5.75 0.27 -18.05
N TYR A 137 6.44 1.18 -18.75
CA TYR A 137 7.67 1.80 -18.27
C TYR A 137 7.41 2.68 -17.04
N MET A 138 8.13 2.43 -15.94
CA MET A 138 8.12 3.28 -14.75
C MET A 138 8.81 4.61 -15.05
N SER A 139 8.02 5.68 -15.14
CA SER A 139 8.44 6.98 -15.69
C SER A 139 8.63 8.08 -14.64
N THR A 140 8.43 7.78 -13.37
CA THR A 140 8.55 8.79 -12.31
C THR A 140 9.99 9.29 -12.20
N PRO A 141 10.21 10.61 -12.14
CA PRO A 141 11.55 11.15 -11.96
C PRO A 141 12.04 11.00 -10.51
N ARG A 142 13.33 11.21 -10.30
CA ARG A 142 13.96 11.30 -8.99
C ARG A 142 13.30 12.39 -8.13
N GLY A 143 13.14 12.10 -6.85
CA GLY A 143 12.70 13.08 -5.85
C GLY A 143 13.85 14.01 -5.39
N PRO A 144 13.52 15.18 -4.81
CA PRO A 144 14.51 16.15 -4.36
C PRO A 144 15.25 15.73 -3.08
N HIS A 145 14.69 14.78 -2.32
CA HIS A 145 15.22 14.40 -1.02
C HIS A 145 16.08 13.13 -1.11
N ASN A 146 17.13 13.10 -0.31
CA ASN A 146 17.93 11.90 -0.14
C ASN A 146 17.14 10.79 0.54
N PRO A 147 17.42 9.53 0.20
CA PRO A 147 16.86 8.37 0.90
C PRO A 147 17.35 8.31 2.35
N ILE A 148 16.68 7.51 3.18
CA ILE A 148 17.13 7.30 4.56
C ILE A 148 18.44 6.54 4.58
N LYS A 149 19.24 6.77 5.65
CA LYS A 149 20.52 6.08 5.82
C LYS A 149 20.34 4.55 5.88
N PRO A 150 21.32 3.77 5.38
CA PRO A 150 21.27 2.31 5.38
C PRO A 150 20.95 1.70 6.76
N GLU A 151 21.54 2.22 7.83
CA GLU A 151 21.28 1.73 9.20
C GLU A 151 19.84 1.95 9.63
N SER A 152 19.25 3.07 9.24
CA SER A 152 17.85 3.37 9.54
C SER A 152 16.89 2.49 8.71
N PHE A 153 17.28 2.14 7.49
CA PHE A 153 16.52 1.22 6.65
C PHE A 153 16.60 -0.21 7.18
N GLU A 154 17.79 -0.68 7.54
CA GLU A 154 18.03 -1.99 8.14
C GLU A 154 17.21 -2.20 9.42
N LYS A 155 17.25 -1.21 10.34
CA LYS A 155 16.42 -1.25 11.54
C LYS A 155 14.93 -1.38 11.21
N ARG A 156 14.46 -0.68 10.17
CA ARG A 156 13.08 -0.72 9.72
C ARG A 156 12.71 -2.08 9.13
N VAL A 157 13.56 -2.62 8.26
CA VAL A 157 13.37 -3.95 7.66
C VAL A 157 13.33 -5.02 8.76
N GLN A 158 14.19 -4.93 9.78
CA GLN A 158 14.18 -5.87 10.89
C GLN A 158 12.89 -5.79 11.73
N GLN A 159 12.37 -4.58 11.95
CA GLN A 159 11.08 -4.41 12.64
C GLN A 159 9.94 -5.08 11.84
N TRP A 160 9.92 -4.87 10.52
CA TRP A 160 8.94 -5.50 9.64
C TRP A 160 9.11 -7.02 9.58
N HIS A 161 10.34 -7.52 9.46
CA HIS A 161 10.63 -8.95 9.49
C HIS A 161 10.04 -9.63 10.71
N ASN A 162 10.29 -9.09 11.89
CA ASN A 162 9.76 -9.66 13.13
C ASN A 162 8.23 -9.63 13.21
N LEU A 163 7.62 -8.62 12.58
CA LEU A 163 6.19 -8.36 12.66
C LEU A 163 5.36 -9.26 11.72
N ILE A 164 5.83 -9.48 10.48
CA ILE A 164 5.02 -10.09 9.42
C ILE A 164 5.09 -11.61 9.35
N GLN A 165 5.58 -12.28 10.41
CA GLN A 165 5.82 -13.73 10.36
C GLN A 165 4.54 -14.56 10.18
N LYS A 166 3.38 -14.10 10.68
CA LYS A 166 2.08 -14.74 10.48
C LYS A 166 1.29 -14.19 9.27
N ALA A 167 1.96 -13.52 8.34
CA ALA A 167 1.35 -13.02 7.11
C ALA A 167 1.89 -13.76 5.89
N ASP A 168 1.01 -14.11 4.95
CA ASP A 168 1.35 -14.62 3.61
C ASP A 168 1.09 -13.55 2.57
N PHE A 169 1.99 -13.49 1.58
CA PHE A 169 1.96 -12.50 0.52
C PHE A 169 1.80 -13.17 -0.84
N ARG A 170 0.82 -12.73 -1.65
CA ARG A 170 0.52 -13.30 -2.96
C ARG A 170 0.32 -12.25 -4.01
N THR A 171 0.87 -12.47 -5.18
CA THR A 171 0.51 -11.70 -6.38
C THR A 171 -0.76 -12.30 -6.96
N GLU A 172 -1.86 -11.61 -6.78
CA GLU A 172 -3.17 -12.04 -7.31
C GLU A 172 -4.12 -10.85 -7.43
N SER A 173 -5.20 -11.03 -8.17
CA SER A 173 -6.27 -10.03 -8.26
C SER A 173 -7.08 -9.97 -6.96
N TYR A 174 -7.71 -8.80 -6.69
CA TYR A 174 -8.65 -8.69 -5.58
C TYR A 174 -9.85 -9.64 -5.73
N ILE A 175 -10.23 -9.99 -6.97
CA ILE A 175 -11.31 -10.93 -7.26
C ILE A 175 -10.96 -12.30 -6.68
N ASP A 176 -9.80 -12.84 -7.04
CA ASP A 176 -9.33 -14.15 -6.56
C ASP A 176 -9.08 -14.14 -5.05
N ALA A 177 -8.51 -13.03 -4.52
CA ALA A 177 -8.27 -12.87 -3.09
C ALA A 177 -9.56 -12.91 -2.27
N MET A 178 -10.64 -12.26 -2.76
CA MET A 178 -11.91 -12.15 -2.06
C MET A 178 -12.81 -13.40 -2.20
N ASP A 179 -12.43 -14.38 -3.00
CA ASP A 179 -13.15 -15.67 -3.08
C ASP A 179 -12.85 -16.61 -1.90
N ARG A 180 -11.74 -16.39 -1.20
CA ARG A 180 -11.25 -17.28 -0.12
C ARG A 180 -11.82 -17.03 1.27
N PRO A 181 -12.11 -15.78 1.70
CA PRO A 181 -12.59 -15.51 3.04
C PRO A 181 -13.87 -16.26 3.38
N GLN A 182 -13.96 -16.74 4.62
CA GLN A 182 -15.08 -17.51 5.16
C GLN A 182 -15.74 -16.78 6.35
N ALA A 183 -16.86 -17.29 6.82
CA ALA A 183 -17.54 -16.71 7.97
C ALA A 183 -16.59 -16.49 9.16
N GLY A 184 -16.62 -15.29 9.73
CA GLY A 184 -15.76 -14.89 10.84
C GLY A 184 -14.39 -14.35 10.44
N ASP A 185 -14.05 -14.29 9.15
CA ASP A 185 -12.89 -13.59 8.66
C ASP A 185 -13.14 -12.07 8.50
N VAL A 186 -12.07 -11.29 8.43
CA VAL A 186 -12.08 -9.85 8.12
C VAL A 186 -11.39 -9.58 6.80
N VAL A 187 -12.04 -8.82 5.92
CA VAL A 187 -11.45 -8.29 4.68
C VAL A 187 -11.34 -6.77 4.76
N TYR A 188 -10.17 -6.22 4.52
CA TYR A 188 -9.97 -4.79 4.39
C TYR A 188 -9.60 -4.41 2.95
N CYS A 189 -10.41 -3.57 2.32
CA CYS A 189 -10.22 -3.09 0.96
C CYS A 189 -9.81 -1.62 0.94
N ASP A 190 -8.68 -1.30 0.28
CA ASP A 190 -8.19 0.05 -0.01
C ASP A 190 -7.87 0.17 -1.51
N PRO A 191 -8.89 0.13 -2.39
CA PRO A 191 -8.69 0.09 -3.84
C PRO A 191 -8.17 1.42 -4.40
N PRO A 192 -7.65 1.44 -5.65
CA PRO A 192 -7.34 2.68 -6.35
C PRO A 192 -8.63 3.48 -6.61
N TYR A 193 -8.70 4.73 -6.13
CA TYR A 193 -9.94 5.51 -6.04
C TYR A 193 -10.40 6.22 -7.30
N THR A 194 -9.58 6.35 -8.32
CA THR A 194 -9.92 7.09 -9.54
C THR A 194 -9.15 6.57 -10.74
N HIS A 195 -9.65 6.88 -11.95
CA HIS A 195 -8.91 6.64 -13.20
C HIS A 195 -7.48 7.19 -13.18
N SER A 196 -7.20 8.26 -12.42
CA SER A 196 -5.85 8.80 -12.27
C SER A 196 -4.95 7.94 -11.39
N GLN A 197 -5.50 7.26 -10.39
CA GLN A 197 -4.74 6.34 -9.54
C GLN A 197 -4.49 4.98 -10.21
N SER A 198 -5.40 4.52 -11.06
CA SER A 198 -5.17 3.31 -11.86
C SER A 198 -3.96 3.45 -12.80
N ILE A 199 -3.68 4.66 -13.27
CA ILE A 199 -2.46 4.96 -14.07
C ILE A 199 -1.22 4.97 -13.18
N ILE A 200 -1.35 5.44 -11.93
CA ILE A 200 -0.24 5.55 -10.98
C ILE A 200 0.26 4.17 -10.56
N TYR A 201 -0.64 3.22 -10.32
CA TYR A 201 -0.31 1.90 -9.78
C TYR A 201 -0.35 0.75 -10.78
N GLY A 202 -0.54 1.03 -12.08
CA GLY A 202 -0.68 -0.04 -13.08
C GLY A 202 -2.02 -0.80 -13.00
N ALA A 203 -2.91 -0.45 -12.08
CA ALA A 203 -4.23 -1.07 -11.92
C ALA A 203 -5.22 -0.54 -12.96
N GLN A 204 -5.00 -0.86 -14.24
CA GLN A 204 -5.82 -0.35 -15.35
C GLN A 204 -7.17 -1.06 -15.49
N ASP A 205 -7.27 -2.27 -14.94
CA ASP A 205 -8.44 -3.15 -15.06
C ASP A 205 -9.33 -3.18 -13.80
N PHE A 206 -9.05 -2.27 -12.83
CA PHE A 206 -9.87 -2.17 -11.63
C PHE A 206 -11.29 -1.69 -11.98
N ASN A 207 -12.29 -2.45 -11.54
CA ASN A 207 -13.71 -2.14 -11.67
C ASN A 207 -14.37 -2.06 -10.30
N VAL A 208 -14.95 -0.91 -9.99
CA VAL A 208 -15.60 -0.67 -8.71
C VAL A 208 -16.90 -1.45 -8.53
N ASP A 209 -17.65 -1.67 -9.60
CA ASP A 209 -18.91 -2.42 -9.54
C ASP A 209 -18.62 -3.89 -9.22
N THR A 210 -17.60 -4.47 -9.87
CA THR A 210 -17.11 -5.82 -9.54
C THR A 210 -16.62 -5.92 -8.09
N LEU A 211 -15.97 -4.87 -7.56
CA LEU A 211 -15.59 -4.85 -6.14
C LEU A 211 -16.82 -4.88 -5.23
N PHE A 212 -17.86 -4.12 -5.55
CA PHE A 212 -19.11 -4.14 -4.75
C PHE A 212 -19.82 -5.50 -4.81
N GLU A 213 -19.82 -6.16 -5.97
CA GLU A 213 -20.30 -7.54 -6.10
C GLU A 213 -19.52 -8.49 -5.19
N LYS A 214 -18.18 -8.43 -5.20
CA LYS A 214 -17.32 -9.24 -4.33
C LYS A 214 -17.52 -8.95 -2.85
N ILE A 215 -17.75 -7.70 -2.48
CA ILE A 215 -18.09 -7.32 -1.11
C ILE A 215 -19.44 -7.94 -0.70
N ALA A 216 -20.46 -7.90 -1.55
CA ALA A 216 -21.75 -8.52 -1.28
C ALA A 216 -21.60 -10.04 -1.09
N GLU A 217 -20.87 -10.72 -1.97
CA GLU A 217 -20.59 -12.16 -1.86
C GLU A 217 -19.86 -12.51 -0.55
N CYS A 218 -18.89 -11.69 -0.12
CA CYS A 218 -18.19 -11.86 1.17
C CYS A 218 -19.18 -11.74 2.34
N LYS A 219 -20.05 -10.72 2.32
CA LYS A 219 -21.07 -10.50 3.36
C LYS A 219 -22.05 -11.68 3.44
N ASP A 220 -22.51 -12.19 2.29
CA ASP A 220 -23.40 -13.35 2.25
C ASP A 220 -22.78 -14.60 2.84
N ARG A 221 -21.45 -14.72 2.80
CA ARG A 221 -20.68 -15.78 3.47
C ARG A 221 -20.42 -15.51 4.97
N GLY A 222 -20.85 -14.35 5.51
CA GLY A 222 -20.61 -14.00 6.91
C GLY A 222 -19.22 -13.42 7.19
N VAL A 223 -18.58 -12.84 6.18
CA VAL A 223 -17.28 -12.15 6.28
C VAL A 223 -17.51 -10.70 6.69
N TYR A 224 -16.72 -10.19 7.61
CA TYR A 224 -16.70 -8.78 7.95
C TYR A 224 -15.86 -7.99 6.95
N VAL A 225 -16.48 -7.07 6.21
CA VAL A 225 -15.78 -6.31 5.16
C VAL A 225 -15.70 -4.83 5.51
N MET A 226 -14.49 -4.29 5.43
CA MET A 226 -14.21 -2.85 5.57
C MET A 226 -13.69 -2.30 4.24
N LEU A 227 -14.24 -1.17 3.82
CA LEU A 227 -13.83 -0.48 2.59
C LEU A 227 -13.41 0.96 2.91
N SER A 228 -12.19 1.32 2.53
CA SER A 228 -11.77 2.72 2.47
C SER A 228 -12.00 3.28 1.08
N ILE A 229 -12.75 4.37 0.99
CA ILE A 229 -12.94 5.12 -0.26
C ILE A 229 -12.74 6.61 -0.01
N ASN A 230 -12.40 7.38 -1.04
CA ASN A 230 -12.35 8.83 -0.93
C ASN A 230 -13.76 9.38 -0.68
N GLY A 231 -13.91 10.08 0.44
CA GLY A 231 -15.10 10.89 0.71
C GLY A 231 -15.20 12.12 -0.21
N MET A 232 -16.30 12.87 -0.11
CA MET A 232 -16.55 14.09 -0.87
C MET A 232 -15.36 15.06 -0.79
N ARG A 233 -14.89 15.54 -1.93
CA ARG A 233 -14.01 16.71 -2.02
C ARG A 233 -14.81 17.99 -1.90
N ASP A 234 -14.19 18.98 -1.27
CA ASP A 234 -14.66 20.35 -1.11
C ASP A 234 -15.35 20.91 -2.37
N SER A 235 -16.39 21.70 -2.17
CA SER A 235 -17.50 22.13 -3.03
C SER A 235 -17.17 22.77 -4.39
N LYS A 236 -15.95 22.70 -4.89
CA LYS A 236 -15.54 23.35 -6.16
C LYS A 236 -14.97 22.43 -7.25
N LYS A 237 -14.82 21.15 -7.02
CA LYS A 237 -14.35 20.19 -8.04
C LYS A 237 -15.31 19.02 -8.12
N LYS A 238 -15.75 18.73 -9.33
CA LYS A 238 -16.58 17.61 -9.79
C LYS A 238 -16.56 16.43 -8.82
N ASP A 239 -17.72 16.11 -8.30
CA ASP A 239 -18.00 14.99 -7.40
C ASP A 239 -17.48 13.69 -8.03
N ILE A 240 -16.41 13.13 -7.46
CA ILE A 240 -15.83 11.84 -7.88
C ILE A 240 -16.03 10.85 -6.71
N SER A 241 -17.10 11.03 -5.95
CA SER A 241 -17.44 10.12 -4.87
C SER A 241 -18.01 8.83 -5.48
N VAL A 242 -17.31 7.73 -5.25
CA VAL A 242 -17.85 6.40 -5.46
C VAL A 242 -18.88 6.18 -4.36
N THR A 243 -20.14 6.03 -4.73
CA THR A 243 -21.23 5.73 -3.78
C THR A 243 -21.48 4.23 -3.78
N PRO A 244 -21.27 3.52 -2.67
CA PRO A 244 -21.65 2.12 -2.57
C PRO A 244 -23.16 1.94 -2.78
N PRO A 245 -23.60 0.77 -3.30
CA PRO A 245 -25.02 0.42 -3.39
C PRO A 245 -25.71 0.52 -2.03
N ASP A 246 -26.97 0.96 -2.02
CA ASP A 246 -27.78 1.05 -0.80
C ASP A 246 -27.85 -0.31 -0.07
N GLY A 247 -27.62 -0.28 1.23
CA GLY A 247 -27.65 -1.49 2.07
C GLY A 247 -26.41 -2.38 1.99
N LEU A 248 -25.42 -2.04 1.17
CA LEU A 248 -24.18 -2.82 1.10
C LEU A 248 -23.38 -2.75 2.41
N PHE A 249 -23.38 -1.60 3.10
CA PHE A 249 -22.69 -1.41 4.39
C PHE A 249 -23.67 -0.99 5.48
N GLU A 250 -23.48 -1.53 6.69
CA GLU A 250 -24.23 -1.17 7.90
C GLU A 250 -23.81 0.18 8.48
N ARG A 251 -22.56 0.59 8.23
CA ARG A 251 -21.98 1.81 8.79
C ARG A 251 -21.13 2.54 7.74
N GLN A 252 -21.25 3.85 7.73
CA GLN A 252 -20.37 4.75 7.00
C GLN A 252 -19.74 5.73 7.98
N LEU A 253 -18.42 5.83 7.95
CA LEU A 253 -17.64 6.70 8.81
C LEU A 253 -16.92 7.73 7.95
N LEU A 254 -17.08 9.01 8.31
CA LEU A 254 -16.33 10.10 7.68
C LEU A 254 -15.09 10.40 8.52
N VAL A 255 -13.92 10.23 7.90
CA VAL A 255 -12.64 10.52 8.54
C VAL A 255 -12.03 11.76 7.89
N ASP A 256 -11.74 12.80 8.69
CA ASP A 256 -11.04 13.98 8.19
C ASP A 256 -9.59 13.65 7.86
N CYS A 257 -9.31 13.54 6.57
CA CYS A 257 -7.98 13.26 6.06
C CYS A 257 -7.08 14.49 5.93
N GLY A 258 -7.60 15.69 6.23
CA GLY A 258 -6.90 16.94 6.00
C GLY A 258 -6.56 17.15 4.52
N THR A 259 -5.60 18.02 4.22
CA THR A 259 -5.16 18.33 2.84
C THR A 259 -4.39 17.15 2.26
N SER A 260 -4.78 16.66 1.07
CA SER A 260 -4.10 15.56 0.39
C SER A 260 -2.65 15.94 0.02
N MET A 261 -1.78 14.93 -0.13
CA MET A 261 -0.39 15.17 -0.54
C MET A 261 -0.33 15.78 -1.94
N ILE A 262 -1.25 15.41 -2.84
CA ILE A 262 -1.36 15.96 -4.20
C ILE A 262 -1.78 17.44 -4.16
N ASP A 263 -2.72 17.80 -3.31
CA ASP A 263 -3.16 19.21 -3.15
C ASP A 263 -2.04 20.08 -2.57
N ARG A 264 -1.23 19.54 -1.64
CA ARG A 264 -0.04 20.24 -1.11
C ARG A 264 1.01 20.50 -2.21
N LEU A 265 1.22 19.54 -3.11
CA LEU A 265 2.17 19.68 -4.24
C LEU A 265 1.66 20.67 -5.29
N GLN A 266 0.36 20.77 -5.51
CA GLN A 266 -0.23 21.71 -6.47
C GLN A 266 -0.29 23.14 -5.91
N ASN A 267 -0.43 23.33 -4.59
CA ASN A 267 -0.55 24.64 -3.95
C ASN A 267 0.79 25.27 -3.54
N THR A 268 1.91 24.55 -3.65
CA THR A 268 3.25 25.14 -3.42
C THR A 268 3.69 26.13 -4.52
N GLY A 269 2.98 26.18 -5.65
CA GLY A 269 3.24 27.13 -6.74
C GLY A 269 2.65 28.55 -6.57
N GLU A 270 1.72 28.73 -5.62
CA GLU A 270 1.02 30.03 -5.44
C GLU A 270 1.56 30.95 -4.31
N LYS A 271 2.64 30.57 -3.66
CA LYS A 271 3.25 31.37 -2.57
C LYS A 271 4.58 32.04 -2.97
N MET A 272 4.74 32.43 -4.23
CA MET A 272 5.74 33.40 -4.64
C MET A 272 5.07 34.50 -5.46
N LYS A 273 4.43 35.44 -4.78
CA LYS A 273 4.29 36.83 -5.19
C LYS A 273 4.27 37.70 -3.94
#